data_7b1e9526ed720aa0a3d632f3a2a9a966
#
_entry.id   7b1e9526ed720aa0a3d632f3a2a9a966
#
_cell.length_a   1.000
_cell.length_b   1.000
_cell.length_c   1.000
_cell.angle_alpha   90.00
_cell.angle_beta   90.00
_cell.angle_gamma   90.00
#
_symmetry.space_group_name_H-M   'P 1'
#
loop_
_entity.id
_entity.type
_entity.pdbx_description
1 polymer ?
#
loop_
_entity_poly.entity_id
_entity_poly.type
_entity_poly.pdbx_seq_one_letter_code
_entity_poly.pdbx_strand_id
1 'polypeptide(L)'
;MTERRTPQAPEVHHWTFGCGLSTLVAIACATFGTLLDIHLVARAEYYCLGDLSAGQNFAGAVWSLSRIVIFPFVSVLSALAAQAFHLLTRLPWLAGRLWPTCILLPLTLAGSFAGPVAMTVYDLATKGTPGDCVLPWWPSWVPS
;
A
#
# COMPACT_ATOMS: atom_id res chain seq x y z
N MET A 1 -13.44 -49.66 -23.18
CA MET A 1 -12.49 -48.52 -23.10
C MET A 1 -12.90 -47.67 -21.93
N THR A 2 -12.23 -47.82 -20.78
CA THR A 2 -12.48 -47.08 -19.57
C THR A 2 -11.57 -45.83 -19.59
N GLU A 3 -12.19 -44.71 -19.87
CA GLU A 3 -11.53 -43.38 -19.83
C GLU A 3 -11.08 -43.09 -18.37
N ARG A 4 -9.79 -43.16 -18.16
CA ARG A 4 -9.15 -42.84 -16.87
C ARG A 4 -9.21 -41.33 -16.69
N ARG A 5 -10.23 -40.82 -15.94
CA ARG A 5 -10.26 -39.43 -15.49
C ARG A 5 -9.03 -39.20 -14.61
N THR A 6 -8.09 -38.47 -15.13
CA THR A 6 -7.00 -37.91 -14.32
C THR A 6 -7.62 -36.96 -13.28
N PRO A 7 -7.28 -37.11 -12.00
CA PRO A 7 -7.72 -36.16 -10.98
C PRO A 7 -7.16 -34.79 -11.34
N GLN A 8 -8.03 -33.82 -11.65
CA GLN A 8 -7.62 -32.43 -11.77
C GLN A 8 -7.13 -31.96 -10.39
N ALA A 9 -5.86 -31.62 -10.36
CA ALA A 9 -5.17 -31.18 -9.16
C ALA A 9 -5.78 -29.87 -8.60
N PRO A 10 -5.72 -29.64 -7.29
CA PRO A 10 -6.30 -28.48 -6.59
C PRO A 10 -5.51 -27.16 -6.80
N GLU A 11 -4.78 -27.05 -7.91
CA GLU A 11 -3.86 -25.92 -8.18
C GLU A 11 -4.53 -24.56 -8.41
N VAL A 12 -5.80 -24.54 -8.83
CA VAL A 12 -6.47 -23.30 -9.19
C VAL A 12 -6.88 -22.45 -7.97
N HIS A 13 -7.06 -23.07 -6.81
CA HIS A 13 -7.64 -22.40 -5.63
C HIS A 13 -6.66 -21.47 -4.91
N HIS A 14 -5.38 -21.80 -4.84
CA HIS A 14 -4.39 -20.98 -4.14
C HIS A 14 -4.03 -19.69 -4.91
N TRP A 15 -4.11 -19.72 -6.23
CA TRP A 15 -3.77 -18.55 -7.03
C TRP A 15 -4.84 -17.47 -7.01
N THR A 16 -6.11 -17.88 -7.08
CA THR A 16 -7.24 -16.96 -7.00
C THR A 16 -7.30 -16.27 -5.64
N PHE A 17 -6.89 -16.95 -4.56
CA PHE A 17 -6.87 -16.39 -3.22
C PHE A 17 -5.81 -15.29 -3.05
N GLY A 18 -4.57 -15.52 -3.49
CA GLY A 18 -3.48 -14.53 -3.39
C GLY A 18 -3.74 -13.27 -4.22
N CYS A 19 -4.23 -13.44 -5.45
CA CYS A 19 -4.56 -12.34 -6.35
C CYS A 19 -5.77 -11.52 -5.82
N GLY A 20 -6.79 -12.21 -5.30
CA GLY A 20 -7.97 -11.57 -4.71
C GLY A 20 -7.60 -10.75 -3.46
N LEU A 21 -6.77 -11.29 -2.58
CA LEU A 21 -6.32 -10.60 -1.37
C LEU A 21 -5.49 -9.36 -1.69
N SER A 22 -4.55 -9.45 -2.61
CA SER A 22 -3.75 -8.30 -3.06
C SER A 22 -4.61 -7.20 -3.71
N THR A 23 -5.63 -7.58 -4.48
CA THR A 23 -6.58 -6.63 -5.06
C THR A 23 -7.42 -5.94 -3.99
N LEU A 24 -7.90 -6.68 -2.98
CA LEU A 24 -8.62 -6.08 -1.85
C LEU A 24 -7.75 -5.11 -1.05
N VAL A 25 -6.49 -5.46 -0.81
CA VAL A 25 -5.51 -4.55 -0.16
C VAL A 25 -5.31 -3.30 -1.00
N ALA A 26 -5.15 -3.42 -2.32
CA ALA A 26 -5.00 -2.26 -3.20
C ALA A 26 -6.22 -1.33 -3.15
N ILE A 27 -7.42 -1.88 -3.19
CA ILE A 27 -8.67 -1.10 -3.08
C ILE A 27 -8.78 -0.43 -1.69
N ALA A 28 -8.50 -1.16 -0.62
CA ALA A 28 -8.51 -0.62 0.73
C ALA A 28 -7.48 0.51 0.90
N CYS A 29 -6.25 0.33 0.41
CA CYS A 29 -5.23 1.37 0.42
C CYS A 29 -5.62 2.56 -0.46
N ALA A 30 -6.20 2.33 -1.63
CA ALA A 30 -6.63 3.39 -2.53
C ALA A 30 -7.77 4.25 -1.95
N THR A 31 -8.63 3.67 -1.12
CA THR A 31 -9.76 4.40 -0.52
C THR A 31 -9.42 4.92 0.87
N PHE A 32 -9.24 4.02 1.84
CA PHE A 32 -8.97 4.39 3.22
C PHE A 32 -7.59 4.99 3.42
N GLY A 33 -6.56 4.49 2.69
CA GLY A 33 -5.21 5.02 2.75
C GLY A 33 -5.14 6.47 2.29
N THR A 34 -5.81 6.82 1.19
CA THR A 34 -5.88 8.21 0.70
C THR A 34 -6.54 9.14 1.73
N LEU A 35 -7.66 8.71 2.33
CA LEU A 35 -8.34 9.51 3.34
C LEU A 35 -7.49 9.67 4.60
N LEU A 36 -6.84 8.59 5.03
CA LEU A 36 -5.96 8.60 6.19
C LEU A 36 -4.75 9.50 5.97
N ASP A 37 -4.12 9.41 4.79
CA ASP A 37 -2.98 10.25 4.41
C ASP A 37 -3.34 11.74 4.46
N ILE A 38 -4.40 12.15 3.76
CA ILE A 38 -4.89 13.54 3.76
C ILE A 38 -5.21 14.01 5.19
N HIS A 39 -5.86 13.16 6.00
CA HIS A 39 -6.22 13.50 7.37
C HIS A 39 -4.98 13.67 8.26
N LEU A 40 -4.02 12.75 8.17
CA LEU A 40 -2.80 12.80 8.98
C LEU A 40 -1.94 14.03 8.63
N VAL A 41 -1.75 14.30 7.33
CA VAL A 41 -0.98 15.46 6.87
C VAL A 41 -1.66 16.77 7.26
N ALA A 42 -2.97 16.89 7.04
CA ALA A 42 -3.72 18.08 7.44
C ALA A 42 -3.66 18.32 8.96
N ARG A 43 -3.78 17.25 9.76
CA ARG A 43 -3.65 17.33 11.22
C ARG A 43 -2.24 17.75 11.66
N ALA A 44 -1.21 17.24 11.00
CA ALA A 44 0.18 17.58 11.27
C ALA A 44 0.46 19.05 10.91
N GLU A 45 0.04 19.48 9.71
CA GLU A 45 0.19 20.86 9.25
C GLU A 45 -0.51 21.86 10.19
N TYR A 46 -1.72 21.56 10.61
CA TYR A 46 -2.46 22.38 11.57
C TYR A 46 -1.74 22.45 12.94
N TYR A 47 -1.20 21.31 13.42
CA TYR A 47 -0.45 21.28 14.68
C TYR A 47 0.83 22.12 14.61
N CYS A 48 1.55 22.06 13.49
CA CYS A 48 2.84 22.73 13.34
C CYS A 48 2.72 24.23 13.01
N LEU A 49 1.73 24.63 12.22
CA LEU A 49 1.55 26.01 11.74
C LEU A 49 0.51 26.81 12.54
N GLY A 50 -0.37 26.13 13.29
CA GLY A 50 -1.52 26.76 13.93
C GLY A 50 -2.56 27.23 12.93
N ASP A 51 -3.00 28.49 13.02
CA ASP A 51 -4.02 29.05 12.12
C ASP A 51 -3.46 29.26 10.71
N LEU A 52 -4.02 28.52 9.76
CA LEU A 52 -3.62 28.59 8.36
C LEU A 52 -4.22 29.81 7.66
N SER A 53 -3.39 30.54 6.93
CA SER A 53 -3.86 31.63 6.05
C SER A 53 -4.75 31.10 4.90
N ALA A 54 -5.53 31.97 4.28
CA ALA A 54 -6.39 31.62 3.14
C ALA A 54 -5.59 30.97 1.98
N GLY A 55 -4.39 31.46 1.72
CA GLY A 55 -3.49 30.91 0.70
C GLY A 55 -3.00 29.49 1.03
N GLN A 56 -2.67 29.22 2.31
CA GLN A 56 -2.25 27.90 2.77
C GLN A 56 -3.41 26.90 2.71
N ASN A 57 -4.63 27.33 3.09
CA ASN A 57 -5.84 26.50 2.96
C ASN A 57 -6.11 26.12 1.50
N PHE A 58 -5.98 27.08 0.59
CA PHE A 58 -6.15 26.82 -0.85
C PHE A 58 -5.07 25.83 -1.37
N ALA A 59 -3.80 26.06 -1.00
CA ALA A 59 -2.70 25.17 -1.38
C ALA A 59 -2.91 23.75 -0.80
N GLY A 60 -3.40 23.63 0.42
CA GLY A 60 -3.77 22.36 1.06
C GLY A 60 -4.91 21.64 0.30
N ALA A 61 -5.91 22.37 -0.15
CA ALA A 61 -7.01 21.82 -0.94
C ALA A 61 -6.52 21.27 -2.30
N VAL A 62 -5.69 22.03 -3.01
CA VAL A 62 -5.10 21.58 -4.30
C VAL A 62 -4.21 20.37 -4.09
N TRP A 63 -3.41 20.36 -3.03
CA TRP A 63 -2.58 19.20 -2.68
C TRP A 63 -3.44 17.96 -2.40
N SER A 64 -4.50 18.09 -1.59
CA SER A 64 -5.42 16.99 -1.27
C SER A 64 -6.08 16.41 -2.52
N LEU A 65 -6.52 17.26 -3.46
CA LEU A 65 -7.05 16.82 -4.76
C LEU A 65 -6.03 16.02 -5.56
N SER A 66 -4.76 16.43 -5.55
CA SER A 66 -3.70 15.67 -6.21
C SER A 66 -3.52 14.29 -5.60
N ARG A 67 -3.68 14.14 -4.28
CA ARG A 67 -3.56 12.85 -3.56
C ARG A 67 -4.69 11.89 -3.86
N ILE A 68 -5.90 12.38 -4.09
CA ILE A 68 -7.04 11.55 -4.52
C ILE A 68 -6.73 10.80 -5.83
N VAL A 69 -5.86 11.34 -6.68
CA VAL A 69 -5.45 10.69 -7.93
C VAL A 69 -4.16 9.89 -7.75
N ILE A 70 -3.12 10.50 -7.15
CA ILE A 70 -1.78 9.91 -7.09
C ILE A 70 -1.74 8.73 -6.13
N PHE A 71 -2.38 8.81 -4.97
CA PHE A 71 -2.33 7.77 -3.95
C PHE A 71 -2.95 6.43 -4.41
N PRO A 72 -4.15 6.40 -5.03
CA PRO A 72 -4.67 5.18 -5.63
C PRO A 72 -3.77 4.61 -6.72
N PHE A 73 -3.15 5.47 -7.54
CA PHE A 73 -2.23 5.03 -8.58
C PHE A 73 -0.99 4.34 -7.97
N VAL A 74 -0.38 4.92 -6.95
CA VAL A 74 0.74 4.32 -6.20
C VAL A 74 0.32 3.00 -5.55
N SER A 75 -0.88 2.94 -4.97
CA SER A 75 -1.42 1.72 -4.36
C SER A 75 -1.57 0.58 -5.36
N VAL A 76 -2.10 0.87 -6.55
CA VAL A 76 -2.23 -0.11 -7.64
C VAL A 76 -0.86 -0.57 -8.14
N LEU A 77 0.07 0.35 -8.38
CA LEU A 77 1.43 0.00 -8.82
C LEU A 77 2.15 -0.87 -7.80
N SER A 78 2.03 -0.54 -6.51
CA SER A 78 2.62 -1.31 -5.42
C SER A 78 2.05 -2.73 -5.37
N ALA A 79 0.73 -2.87 -5.52
CA ALA A 79 0.07 -4.17 -5.56
C ALA A 79 0.48 -5.00 -6.80
N LEU A 80 0.58 -4.37 -7.97
CA LEU A 80 1.05 -5.04 -9.19
C LEU A 80 2.50 -5.51 -9.08
N ALA A 81 3.38 -4.68 -8.51
CA ALA A 81 4.77 -5.06 -8.24
C ALA A 81 4.84 -6.24 -7.26
N ALA A 82 4.04 -6.21 -6.18
CA ALA A 82 3.95 -7.30 -5.22
C ALA A 82 3.42 -8.60 -5.86
N GLN A 83 2.44 -8.51 -6.77
CA GLN A 83 1.95 -9.67 -7.52
C GLN A 83 3.02 -10.26 -8.44
N ALA A 84 3.91 -9.43 -9.02
CA ALA A 84 5.03 -9.93 -9.80
C ALA A 84 5.97 -10.82 -8.96
N PHE A 85 6.18 -10.51 -7.67
CA PHE A 85 6.90 -11.41 -6.76
C PHE A 85 6.14 -12.72 -6.52
N HIS A 86 4.82 -12.69 -6.45
CA HIS A 86 4.03 -13.92 -6.32
C HIS A 86 4.17 -14.84 -7.54
N LEU A 87 4.42 -14.30 -8.73
CA LEU A 87 4.70 -15.11 -9.94
C LEU A 87 5.98 -15.94 -9.81
N LEU A 88 6.92 -15.55 -8.94
CA LEU A 88 8.11 -16.35 -8.65
C LEU A 88 7.78 -17.73 -8.06
N THR A 89 6.62 -17.89 -7.41
CA THR A 89 6.15 -19.19 -6.90
C THR A 89 5.89 -20.21 -8.02
N ARG A 90 5.72 -19.74 -9.26
CA ARG A 90 5.48 -20.59 -10.44
C ARG A 90 6.75 -21.15 -11.08
N LEU A 91 7.92 -20.70 -10.63
CA LEU A 91 9.16 -21.27 -11.12
C LEU A 91 9.20 -22.77 -10.80
N PRO A 92 9.51 -23.62 -11.77
CA PRO A 92 9.47 -25.09 -11.61
C PRO A 92 10.36 -25.59 -10.46
N TRP A 93 11.37 -24.82 -10.09
CA TRP A 93 12.25 -25.09 -8.98
C TRP A 93 11.62 -24.87 -7.60
N LEU A 94 10.67 -23.94 -7.50
CA LEU A 94 9.93 -23.58 -6.28
C LEU A 94 8.55 -24.25 -6.22
N ALA A 95 8.02 -24.66 -7.38
CA ALA A 95 6.75 -25.33 -7.48
C ALA A 95 6.76 -26.67 -6.72
N GLY A 96 5.79 -26.85 -5.84
CA GLY A 96 5.64 -28.07 -5.03
C GLY A 96 6.26 -28.01 -3.63
N ARG A 97 6.92 -26.92 -3.25
CA ARG A 97 7.38 -26.70 -1.86
C ARG A 97 6.45 -25.75 -1.12
N LEU A 98 5.90 -26.17 0.00
CA LEU A 98 5.01 -25.33 0.85
C LEU A 98 5.77 -24.18 1.51
N TRP A 99 7.05 -24.38 1.82
CA TRP A 99 7.88 -23.39 2.52
C TRP A 99 8.03 -22.04 1.79
N PRO A 100 8.31 -21.99 0.44
CA PRO A 100 8.39 -20.71 -0.27
C PRO A 100 7.04 -19.97 -0.30
N THR A 101 5.93 -20.69 -0.39
CA THR A 101 4.60 -20.11 -0.42
C THR A 101 4.27 -19.39 0.89
N CYS A 102 4.65 -19.99 2.04
CA CYS A 102 4.45 -19.38 3.36
C CYS A 102 5.26 -18.08 3.57
N ILE A 103 6.37 -17.91 2.88
CA ILE A 103 7.19 -16.69 2.94
C ILE A 103 6.74 -15.68 1.90
N LEU A 104 6.47 -16.11 0.67
CA LEU A 104 6.15 -15.22 -0.44
C LEU A 104 4.76 -14.56 -0.27
N LEU A 105 3.81 -15.21 0.39
CA LEU A 105 2.51 -14.63 0.64
C LEU A 105 2.56 -13.39 1.56
N PRO A 106 3.15 -13.46 2.78
CA PRO A 106 3.31 -12.26 3.60
C PRO A 106 4.22 -11.21 2.95
N LEU A 107 5.22 -11.60 2.17
CA LEU A 107 6.07 -10.68 1.42
C LEU A 107 5.27 -9.91 0.35
N THR A 108 4.37 -10.60 -0.34
CA THR A 108 3.46 -9.99 -1.33
C THR A 108 2.51 -9.01 -0.66
N LEU A 109 1.97 -9.34 0.51
CA LEU A 109 1.13 -8.44 1.29
C LEU A 109 1.92 -7.22 1.77
N ALA A 110 3.08 -7.43 2.38
CA ALA A 110 3.95 -6.35 2.82
C ALA A 110 4.36 -5.42 1.65
N GLY A 111 4.70 -6.01 0.49
CA GLY A 111 5.00 -5.26 -0.72
C GLY A 111 3.83 -4.42 -1.23
N SER A 112 2.60 -4.91 -1.09
CA SER A 112 1.40 -4.15 -1.49
C SER A 112 1.17 -2.91 -0.62
N PHE A 113 1.59 -2.92 0.65
CA PHE A 113 1.52 -1.77 1.55
C PHE A 113 2.72 -0.82 1.43
N ALA A 114 3.85 -1.28 0.90
CA ALA A 114 5.10 -0.52 0.90
C ALA A 114 4.99 0.84 0.19
N GLY A 115 4.34 0.90 -0.97
CA GLY A 115 4.14 2.14 -1.71
C GLY A 115 3.25 3.14 -0.95
N PRO A 116 2.03 2.77 -0.55
CA PRO A 116 1.16 3.64 0.25
C PRO A 116 1.82 4.14 1.54
N VAL A 117 2.48 3.27 2.30
CA VAL A 117 3.17 3.66 3.54
C VAL A 117 4.33 4.62 3.27
N ALA A 118 5.17 4.34 2.27
CA ALA A 118 6.27 5.20 1.87
C ALA A 118 5.76 6.59 1.45
N MET A 119 4.65 6.65 0.73
CA MET A 119 4.03 7.89 0.31
C MET A 119 3.50 8.70 1.50
N THR A 120 2.81 8.07 2.45
CA THR A 120 2.33 8.75 3.67
C THR A 120 3.48 9.29 4.50
N VAL A 121 4.56 8.52 4.67
CA VAL A 121 5.76 8.99 5.37
C VAL A 121 6.39 10.19 4.65
N TYR A 122 6.52 10.11 3.33
CA TYR A 122 7.04 11.21 2.51
C TYR A 122 6.17 12.47 2.62
N ASP A 123 4.86 12.33 2.55
CA ASP A 123 3.92 13.46 2.63
C ASP A 123 3.91 14.11 4.02
N LEU A 124 4.00 13.31 5.08
CA LEU A 124 4.18 13.83 6.43
C LEU A 124 5.50 14.60 6.57
N ALA A 125 6.61 14.05 6.11
CA ALA A 125 7.93 14.67 6.21
C ALA A 125 8.06 15.95 5.37
N THR A 126 7.36 16.06 4.25
CA THR A 126 7.52 17.20 3.33
C THR A 126 6.45 18.27 3.51
N LYS A 127 5.21 17.86 3.76
CA LYS A 127 4.04 18.75 3.86
C LYS A 127 3.53 18.90 5.28
N GLY A 128 3.46 17.78 6.01
CA GLY A 128 2.84 17.75 7.34
C GLY A 128 3.69 18.40 8.44
N THR A 129 5.02 18.35 8.33
CA THR A 129 5.96 18.85 9.35
C THR A 129 6.92 19.89 8.81
N PRO A 130 6.43 21.06 8.38
CA PRO A 130 7.32 22.11 7.89
C PRO A 130 8.21 22.64 9.01
N GLY A 131 9.51 22.83 8.70
CA GLY A 131 10.48 23.43 9.65
C GLY A 131 10.88 22.53 10.82
N ASP A 132 11.01 21.23 10.57
CA ASP A 132 11.43 20.21 11.57
C ASP A 132 10.52 20.13 12.81
N CYS A 133 9.22 20.36 12.62
CA CYS A 133 8.22 20.26 13.67
C CYS A 133 8.06 18.83 14.15
N VAL A 134 8.22 18.60 15.46
CA VAL A 134 8.09 17.26 16.08
C VAL A 134 6.64 17.01 16.48
N LEU A 135 6.06 15.95 15.94
CA LEU A 135 4.70 15.53 16.27
C LEU A 135 4.69 14.59 17.48
N PRO A 136 3.97 14.93 18.57
CA PRO A 136 3.98 14.13 19.80
C PRO A 136 3.30 12.75 19.67
N TRP A 137 2.47 12.58 18.63
CA TRP A 137 1.75 11.34 18.34
C TRP A 137 2.40 10.52 17.21
N TRP A 138 3.50 11.01 16.62
CA TRP A 138 4.22 10.32 15.57
C TRP A 138 5.41 9.55 16.16
N PRO A 139 5.65 8.29 15.72
CA PRO A 139 6.76 7.51 16.24
C PRO A 139 8.11 8.16 15.92
N SER A 140 8.95 8.34 16.93
CA SER A 140 10.26 9.01 16.79
C SER A 140 11.27 8.29 15.88
N TRP A 141 11.01 7.03 15.54
CA TRP A 141 11.82 6.23 14.61
C TRP A 141 11.39 6.35 13.15
N VAL A 142 10.25 7.01 12.88
CA VAL A 142 9.78 7.33 11.55
C VAL A 142 10.10 8.77 11.24
N PRO A 143 10.79 9.08 10.11
CA PRO A 143 11.07 10.46 9.75
C PRO A 143 9.78 11.24 9.58
N SER A 144 9.79 12.45 10.12
CA SER A 144 8.68 13.42 10.02
C SER A 144 9.23 14.72 9.46
#